data_5708fb7fecc10d29885dfd2e71101eb1
#
_entry.id   5708fb7fecc10d29885dfd2e71101eb1
#
_cell.length_a   1.000
_cell.length_b   1.000
_cell.length_c   1.000
_cell.angle_alpha   90.00
_cell.angle_beta   90.00
_cell.angle_gamma   90.00
#
_symmetry.space_group_name_H-M   'P 1'
#
loop_
_entity.id
_entity.type
_entity.pdbx_description
1 polymer ?
#
loop_
_entity_poly.entity_id
_entity_poly.type
_entity_poly.pdbx_seq_one_letter_code
_entity_poly.pdbx_strand_id
1 'polypeptide(L)'
;PLNKNARILVTGKNANNLGHQCGGFTVNWQGVSGNDEIVGGTSIWQGIKQVAARAQLSLSDDGMDASPDMHDVAIVVIGETPYAEGMGDIRVDDKIINEAGSQINGQIKILQASGVSLELNKLYPEDYQTIKNIIHKGVPVIAILVSGRPLIIEKELALSSAFIAAWLPGSEGQGISDVLFGSHNFTGKLSFSWPQLSQPNVNK
;
A
#
# COMPACT_ATOMS: atom_id res chain seq x y z
N PRO A 1 -1.70 -18.21 10.04
CA PRO A 1 -0.32 -17.75 9.85
C PRO A 1 0.31 -18.32 8.60
N LEU A 2 1.12 -17.52 7.92
CA LEU A 2 1.88 -17.96 6.76
C LEU A 2 3.03 -18.88 7.21
N ASN A 3 3.35 -19.88 6.39
CA ASN A 3 4.46 -20.78 6.68
C ASN A 3 5.81 -20.05 6.45
N LYS A 4 6.64 -20.00 7.50
CA LYS A 4 7.99 -19.37 7.44
C LYS A 4 8.94 -20.03 6.44
N ASN A 5 8.69 -21.28 6.07
CA ASN A 5 9.49 -22.03 5.10
C ASN A 5 8.94 -21.95 3.66
N ALA A 6 7.81 -21.25 3.44
CA ALA A 6 7.28 -21.06 2.11
C ALA A 6 8.25 -20.29 1.21
N ARG A 7 8.19 -20.57 -0.09
CA ARG A 7 8.89 -19.80 -1.13
C ARG A 7 8.02 -18.59 -1.44
N ILE A 8 8.38 -17.44 -0.90
CA ILE A 8 7.57 -16.21 -0.96
C ILE A 8 8.20 -15.24 -1.94
N LEU A 9 7.44 -14.81 -2.94
CA LEU A 9 7.78 -13.62 -3.71
C LEU A 9 7.21 -12.40 -2.99
N VAL A 10 8.02 -11.37 -2.76
CA VAL A 10 7.56 -10.07 -2.24
C VAL A 10 7.72 -9.03 -3.34
N THR A 11 6.67 -8.31 -3.68
CA THR A 11 6.66 -7.33 -4.78
C THR A 11 5.71 -6.17 -4.51
N GLY A 12 5.66 -5.22 -5.43
CA GLY A 12 4.85 -4.01 -5.35
C GLY A 12 5.63 -2.80 -4.84
N LYS A 13 5.26 -1.63 -5.32
CA LYS A 13 5.98 -0.36 -5.08
C LYS A 13 6.16 0.02 -3.60
N ASN A 14 5.31 -0.52 -2.72
CA ASN A 14 5.35 -0.23 -1.29
C ASN A 14 6.08 -1.32 -0.47
N ALA A 15 6.57 -2.40 -1.12
CA ALA A 15 7.18 -3.53 -0.43
C ALA A 15 8.47 -3.16 0.32
N ASN A 16 9.33 -2.38 -0.33
CA ASN A 16 10.61 -1.94 0.22
C ASN A 16 10.74 -0.42 0.16
N ASN A 17 9.78 0.29 0.78
CA ASN A 17 9.72 1.76 0.72
C ASN A 17 9.26 2.33 2.06
N LEU A 18 10.20 2.74 2.91
CA LEU A 18 9.94 3.31 4.22
C LEU A 18 9.19 4.64 4.13
N GLY A 19 9.50 5.46 3.14
CA GLY A 19 8.80 6.72 2.93
C GLY A 19 7.31 6.50 2.72
N HIS A 20 6.92 5.54 1.89
CA HIS A 20 5.52 5.18 1.66
C HIS A 20 4.86 4.61 2.93
N GLN A 21 5.58 3.82 3.71
CA GLN A 21 5.07 3.29 4.99
C GLN A 21 4.79 4.39 6.01
N CYS A 22 5.59 5.44 6.01
CA CYS A 22 5.45 6.55 6.96
C CYS A 22 4.39 7.57 6.55
N GLY A 23 4.17 7.76 5.25
CA GLY A 23 3.19 8.71 4.75
C GLY A 23 3.62 10.17 4.83
N GLY A 24 2.67 11.08 4.72
CA GLY A 24 2.89 12.53 4.84
C GLY A 24 3.31 12.95 6.25
N PHE A 25 3.80 14.17 6.38
CA PHE A 25 4.34 14.76 7.63
C PHE A 25 5.52 13.99 8.23
N THR A 26 6.18 13.16 7.44
CA THR A 26 7.37 12.45 7.86
C THR A 26 8.55 12.90 7.00
N VAL A 27 9.61 13.41 7.63
CA VAL A 27 10.79 14.07 7.05
C VAL A 27 10.42 15.43 6.46
N ASN A 28 9.46 15.49 5.54
CA ASN A 28 8.95 16.75 5.01
C ASN A 28 7.40 16.75 4.96
N TRP A 29 6.82 17.88 4.56
CA TRP A 29 5.38 18.08 4.58
C TRP A 29 4.62 17.00 3.78
N GLN A 30 5.01 16.76 2.55
CA GLN A 30 4.32 15.77 1.70
C GLN A 30 4.81 14.33 1.89
N GLY A 31 5.79 14.12 2.78
CA GLY A 31 6.46 12.84 2.96
C GLY A 31 7.57 12.61 1.91
N VAL A 32 8.20 11.46 2.02
CA VAL A 32 9.32 11.06 1.15
C VAL A 32 9.05 9.70 0.50
N SER A 33 9.84 9.33 -0.47
CA SER A 33 9.85 8.00 -1.09
C SER A 33 11.23 7.38 -0.95
N GLY A 34 11.27 6.05 -0.83
CA GLY A 34 12.51 5.31 -0.62
C GLY A 34 12.86 5.11 0.84
N ASN A 35 14.11 4.68 1.09
CA ASN A 35 14.55 4.24 2.42
C ASN A 35 15.59 5.18 3.05
N ASP A 36 16.23 6.04 2.27
CA ASP A 36 17.46 6.73 2.66
C ASP A 36 17.26 7.76 3.79
N GLU A 37 16.09 8.42 3.81
CA GLU A 37 15.80 9.50 4.75
C GLU A 37 15.18 9.00 6.06
N ILE A 38 14.84 7.70 6.17
CA ILE A 38 14.23 7.10 7.38
C ILE A 38 15.21 6.14 8.02
N VAL A 39 16.17 6.73 8.72
CA VAL A 39 17.27 5.98 9.35
C VAL A 39 16.75 5.07 10.46
N GLY A 40 17.17 3.81 10.46
CA GLY A 40 16.84 2.82 11.49
C GLY A 40 15.46 2.16 11.32
N GLY A 41 14.68 2.55 10.31
CA GLY A 41 13.42 1.89 10.00
C GLY A 41 13.59 0.50 9.39
N THR A 42 12.56 -0.31 9.49
CA THR A 42 12.46 -1.63 8.86
C THR A 42 11.32 -1.60 7.83
N SER A 43 11.64 -1.88 6.56
CA SER A 43 10.59 -2.00 5.54
C SER A 43 9.80 -3.31 5.69
N ILE A 44 8.61 -3.38 5.09
CA ILE A 44 7.81 -4.61 5.06
C ILE A 44 8.62 -5.77 4.48
N TRP A 45 9.34 -5.52 3.38
CA TRP A 45 10.26 -6.50 2.82
C TRP A 45 11.30 -6.99 3.82
N GLN A 46 12.00 -6.06 4.47
CA GLN A 46 13.04 -6.38 5.44
C GLN A 46 12.49 -7.21 6.60
N GLY A 47 11.31 -6.82 7.14
CA GLY A 47 10.64 -7.58 8.18
C GLY A 47 10.28 -9.00 7.75
N ILE A 48 9.75 -9.19 6.53
CA ILE A 48 9.45 -10.51 5.98
C ILE A 48 10.73 -11.33 5.81
N LYS A 49 11.79 -10.74 5.28
CA LYS A 49 13.08 -11.42 5.05
C LYS A 49 13.74 -11.93 6.32
N GLN A 50 13.59 -11.22 7.43
CA GLN A 50 14.12 -11.63 8.72
C GLN A 50 13.45 -12.90 9.26
N VAL A 51 12.17 -13.12 8.94
CA VAL A 51 11.38 -14.26 9.44
C VAL A 51 11.36 -15.42 8.44
N ALA A 52 11.30 -15.13 7.15
CA ALA A 52 11.16 -16.11 6.08
C ALA A 52 12.41 -16.11 5.20
N ALA A 53 13.37 -16.96 5.52
CA ALA A 53 14.68 -17.00 4.85
C ALA A 53 14.59 -17.27 3.33
N ARG A 54 13.52 -17.96 2.88
CA ARG A 54 13.26 -18.27 1.45
C ARG A 54 12.48 -17.18 0.72
N ALA A 55 12.11 -16.07 1.40
CA ALA A 55 11.50 -14.93 0.75
C ALA A 55 12.49 -14.23 -0.19
N GLN A 56 12.00 -13.82 -1.35
CA GLN A 56 12.74 -13.10 -2.39
C GLN A 56 11.98 -11.81 -2.73
N LEU A 57 12.72 -10.71 -2.82
CA LEU A 57 12.19 -9.49 -3.38
C LEU A 57 12.18 -9.59 -4.90
N SER A 58 11.09 -9.23 -5.52
CA SER A 58 10.98 -9.15 -6.98
C SER A 58 12.00 -8.17 -7.55
N LEU A 59 12.48 -8.47 -8.75
CA LEU A 59 13.39 -7.58 -9.49
C LEU A 59 12.69 -6.33 -10.01
N SER A 60 11.35 -6.39 -10.11
CA SER A 60 10.49 -5.29 -10.53
C SER A 60 9.18 -5.29 -9.75
N ASP A 61 8.51 -4.14 -9.67
CA ASP A 61 7.28 -3.99 -8.90
C ASP A 61 6.04 -4.58 -9.63
N ASP A 62 6.21 -5.11 -10.83
CA ASP A 62 5.12 -5.58 -11.69
C ASP A 62 4.76 -7.06 -11.52
N GLY A 63 5.52 -7.83 -10.72
CA GLY A 63 5.28 -9.24 -10.46
C GLY A 63 5.52 -10.17 -11.65
N MET A 64 6.21 -9.71 -12.69
CA MET A 64 6.47 -10.50 -13.91
C MET A 64 7.45 -11.66 -13.69
N ASP A 65 8.19 -11.67 -12.61
CA ASP A 65 9.09 -12.76 -12.19
C ASP A 65 8.40 -13.83 -11.31
N ALA A 66 7.09 -13.71 -11.04
CA ALA A 66 6.33 -14.76 -10.37
C ALA A 66 6.32 -16.07 -11.17
N SER A 67 6.49 -17.18 -10.48
CA SER A 67 6.47 -18.53 -11.07
C SER A 67 5.99 -19.56 -10.03
N PRO A 68 5.02 -20.42 -10.33
CA PRO A 68 4.55 -21.47 -9.42
C PRO A 68 5.62 -22.53 -9.15
N ASP A 69 6.61 -22.69 -10.04
CA ASP A 69 7.74 -23.57 -9.82
C ASP A 69 8.70 -23.05 -8.75
N MET A 70 8.73 -21.74 -8.54
CA MET A 70 9.64 -21.06 -7.62
C MET A 70 8.94 -20.48 -6.38
N HIS A 71 7.65 -20.12 -6.47
CA HIS A 71 6.93 -19.41 -5.44
C HIS A 71 5.62 -20.11 -5.06
N ASP A 72 5.45 -20.36 -3.77
CA ASP A 72 4.22 -20.94 -3.20
C ASP A 72 3.15 -19.87 -3.00
N VAL A 73 3.57 -18.61 -2.82
CA VAL A 73 2.71 -17.45 -2.61
C VAL A 73 3.47 -16.16 -2.95
N ALA A 74 2.73 -15.16 -3.40
CA ALA A 74 3.24 -13.80 -3.54
C ALA A 74 2.60 -12.87 -2.50
N ILE A 75 3.42 -12.05 -1.84
CA ILE A 75 2.99 -10.91 -1.03
C ILE A 75 3.15 -9.66 -1.88
N VAL A 76 2.04 -9.01 -2.21
CA VAL A 76 2.01 -7.81 -3.04
C VAL A 76 1.67 -6.60 -2.16
N VAL A 77 2.61 -5.70 -1.99
CA VAL A 77 2.41 -4.49 -1.16
C VAL A 77 2.05 -3.33 -2.06
N ILE A 78 0.80 -2.95 -2.00
CA ILE A 78 0.14 -1.95 -2.85
C ILE A 78 -0.31 -0.74 -2.03
N GLY A 79 -0.76 0.31 -2.69
CA GLY A 79 -1.39 1.43 -2.03
C GLY A 79 -0.88 2.80 -2.44
N GLU A 80 -1.03 3.77 -1.55
CA GLU A 80 -0.78 5.17 -1.84
C GLU A 80 0.71 5.54 -1.74
N THR A 81 1.08 6.55 -2.51
CA THR A 81 2.30 7.33 -2.27
C THR A 81 2.00 8.39 -1.20
N PRO A 82 3.01 8.87 -0.46
CA PRO A 82 2.81 9.88 0.58
C PRO A 82 2.15 11.15 0.07
N TYR A 83 1.28 11.71 0.89
CA TYR A 83 0.67 13.02 0.67
C TYR A 83 0.31 13.68 2.00
N ALA A 84 0.17 14.99 1.98
CA ALA A 84 -0.43 15.81 3.03
C ALA A 84 -1.52 16.69 2.41
N GLU A 85 -1.89 17.79 3.08
CA GLU A 85 -3.01 18.64 2.69
C GLU A 85 -3.00 18.99 1.20
N GLY A 86 -4.15 18.83 0.57
CA GLY A 86 -4.43 19.17 -0.82
C GLY A 86 -3.88 18.18 -1.85
N MET A 87 -2.71 17.58 -1.62
CA MET A 87 -2.07 16.68 -2.60
C MET A 87 -2.75 15.31 -2.67
N GLY A 88 -3.43 14.89 -1.61
CA GLY A 88 -4.20 13.65 -1.57
C GLY A 88 -5.67 13.79 -1.96
N ASP A 89 -6.14 14.99 -2.29
CA ASP A 89 -7.55 15.24 -2.54
C ASP A 89 -8.11 14.46 -3.73
N ILE A 90 -9.30 13.90 -3.53
CA ILE A 90 -10.10 13.30 -4.59
C ILE A 90 -11.21 14.29 -4.93
N ARG A 91 -11.22 14.77 -6.16
CA ARG A 91 -12.18 15.77 -6.63
C ARG A 91 -12.74 15.40 -7.99
N VAL A 92 -14.05 15.53 -8.12
CA VAL A 92 -14.75 15.23 -9.38
C VAL A 92 -14.60 16.36 -10.40
N ASP A 93 -14.32 17.57 -9.91
CA ASP A 93 -14.09 18.76 -10.74
C ASP A 93 -12.80 19.47 -10.30
N ASP A 94 -12.25 20.30 -11.17
CA ASP A 94 -11.06 21.11 -10.91
C ASP A 94 -11.32 22.29 -9.99
N LYS A 95 -12.45 22.32 -9.26
CA LYS A 95 -12.72 23.38 -8.31
C LYS A 95 -11.70 23.34 -7.19
N ILE A 96 -10.97 24.42 -7.13
CA ILE A 96 -9.97 24.68 -6.10
C ILE A 96 -10.74 25.03 -4.84
N ILE A 97 -10.64 24.19 -3.85
CA ILE A 97 -10.96 24.58 -2.48
C ILE A 97 -9.75 25.37 -2.00
N ASN A 98 -9.94 26.64 -1.67
CA ASN A 98 -8.91 27.44 -1.02
C ASN A 98 -8.66 26.84 0.37
N GLU A 99 -7.68 25.96 0.46
CA GLU A 99 -7.25 25.41 1.73
C GLU A 99 -6.11 26.26 2.32
N ALA A 100 -6.12 26.37 3.64
CA ALA A 100 -5.01 26.93 4.39
C ALA A 100 -3.76 26.09 4.10
N GLY A 101 -2.82 26.59 3.35
CA GLY A 101 -1.62 25.87 2.89
C GLY A 101 -1.37 25.98 1.39
N SER A 102 -2.38 26.38 0.62
CA SER A 102 -2.24 26.62 -0.83
C SER A 102 -1.51 27.94 -1.15
N GLN A 103 -1.21 28.77 -0.16
CA GLN A 103 -0.42 30.01 -0.34
C GLN A 103 1.06 29.74 -0.06
N ILE A 104 1.84 29.62 -1.11
CA ILE A 104 3.31 29.59 -1.01
C ILE A 104 3.83 30.93 -1.54
N ASN A 105 4.54 31.71 -0.69
CA ASN A 105 5.10 33.00 -1.01
C ASN A 105 4.08 34.04 -1.53
N GLY A 106 2.87 34.06 -0.95
CA GLY A 106 1.82 35.02 -1.35
C GLY A 106 1.14 34.72 -2.67
N GLN A 107 1.47 33.62 -3.32
CA GLN A 107 0.79 33.13 -4.51
C GLN A 107 -0.11 31.95 -4.17
N ILE A 108 -1.34 31.97 -4.67
CA ILE A 108 -2.23 30.81 -4.60
C ILE A 108 -1.68 29.74 -5.53
N LYS A 109 -1.14 28.65 -4.97
CA LYS A 109 -0.72 27.51 -5.75
C LYS A 109 -1.90 26.52 -5.86
N ILE A 110 -2.40 26.36 -7.08
CA ILE A 110 -3.42 25.36 -7.37
C ILE A 110 -2.78 23.97 -7.25
N LEU A 111 -3.22 23.19 -6.28
CA LEU A 111 -2.81 21.79 -6.16
C LEU A 111 -3.74 20.95 -7.01
N GLN A 112 -3.16 20.16 -7.89
CA GLN A 112 -3.90 19.23 -8.73
C GLN A 112 -4.49 18.11 -7.83
N ALA A 113 -5.73 17.69 -8.09
CA ALA A 113 -6.34 16.57 -7.41
C ALA A 113 -5.53 15.29 -7.66
N SER A 114 -5.44 14.42 -6.63
CA SER A 114 -4.82 13.10 -6.75
C SER A 114 -5.60 12.18 -7.69
N GLY A 115 -6.91 12.38 -7.79
CA GLY A 115 -7.78 11.64 -8.69
C GLY A 115 -9.24 12.06 -8.56
N VAL A 116 -10.10 11.36 -9.29
CA VAL A 116 -11.56 11.61 -9.33
C VAL A 116 -12.38 10.52 -8.62
N SER A 117 -11.74 9.47 -8.13
CA SER A 117 -12.38 8.31 -7.51
C SER A 117 -11.49 7.73 -6.43
N LEU A 118 -12.09 7.19 -5.38
CA LEU A 118 -11.39 6.42 -4.33
C LEU A 118 -11.10 4.96 -4.75
N GLU A 119 -11.42 4.57 -5.98
CA GLU A 119 -11.10 3.24 -6.47
C GLU A 119 -9.58 3.06 -6.63
N LEU A 120 -9.00 2.10 -5.90
CA LEU A 120 -7.55 1.86 -5.91
C LEU A 120 -7.03 1.61 -7.32
N ASN A 121 -7.71 0.76 -8.10
CA ASN A 121 -7.33 0.46 -9.48
C ASN A 121 -7.42 1.66 -10.46
N LYS A 122 -8.07 2.74 -10.08
CA LYS A 122 -8.11 3.98 -10.86
C LYS A 122 -7.02 4.94 -10.42
N LEU A 123 -6.71 5.01 -9.14
CA LEU A 123 -5.63 5.82 -8.60
C LEU A 123 -4.26 5.23 -8.92
N TYR A 124 -4.14 3.92 -8.80
CA TYR A 124 -2.89 3.15 -8.98
C TYR A 124 -3.16 1.91 -9.84
N PRO A 125 -3.40 2.07 -11.14
CA PRO A 125 -3.71 0.95 -12.04
C PRO A 125 -2.57 -0.07 -12.14
N GLU A 126 -1.33 0.35 -11.91
CA GLU A 126 -0.15 -0.52 -11.85
C GLU A 126 -0.25 -1.57 -10.73
N ASP A 127 -0.75 -1.20 -9.56
CA ASP A 127 -0.93 -2.12 -8.42
C ASP A 127 -1.90 -3.25 -8.77
N TYR A 128 -3.02 -2.90 -9.40
CA TYR A 128 -4.00 -3.88 -9.89
C TYR A 128 -3.41 -4.78 -10.97
N GLN A 129 -2.61 -4.20 -11.87
CA GLN A 129 -1.95 -4.99 -12.92
C GLN A 129 -0.92 -5.96 -12.35
N THR A 130 -0.15 -5.55 -11.33
CA THR A 130 0.79 -6.44 -10.62
C THR A 130 0.09 -7.67 -10.06
N ILE A 131 -1.04 -7.50 -9.36
CA ILE A 131 -1.84 -8.63 -8.86
C ILE A 131 -2.28 -9.55 -10.01
N LYS A 132 -2.79 -8.98 -11.10
CA LYS A 132 -3.22 -9.75 -12.28
C LYS A 132 -2.08 -10.55 -12.89
N ASN A 133 -0.91 -9.95 -13.06
CA ASN A 133 0.26 -10.61 -13.63
C ASN A 133 0.61 -11.88 -12.86
N ILE A 134 0.60 -11.79 -11.53
CA ILE A 134 0.95 -12.90 -10.63
C ILE A 134 -0.12 -13.99 -10.68
N ILE A 135 -1.39 -13.62 -10.59
CA ILE A 135 -2.52 -14.57 -10.64
C ILE A 135 -2.56 -15.32 -11.97
N HIS A 136 -2.33 -14.62 -13.09
CA HIS A 136 -2.28 -15.27 -14.42
C HIS A 136 -1.16 -16.32 -14.55
N LYS A 137 -0.11 -16.22 -13.72
CA LYS A 137 0.95 -17.22 -13.64
C LYS A 137 0.64 -18.37 -12.67
N GLY A 138 -0.50 -18.33 -12.00
CA GLY A 138 -0.94 -19.38 -11.10
C GLY A 138 -0.36 -19.30 -9.67
N VAL A 139 0.21 -18.17 -9.27
CA VAL A 139 0.72 -17.94 -7.91
C VAL A 139 -0.37 -17.24 -7.09
N PRO A 140 -0.78 -17.77 -5.92
CA PRO A 140 -1.75 -17.11 -5.06
C PRO A 140 -1.18 -15.82 -4.46
N VAL A 141 -2.03 -14.80 -4.28
CA VAL A 141 -1.65 -13.47 -3.82
C VAL A 141 -2.20 -13.17 -2.43
N ILE A 142 -1.33 -12.68 -1.56
CA ILE A 142 -1.69 -11.95 -0.34
C ILE A 142 -1.41 -10.47 -0.61
N ALA A 143 -2.45 -9.64 -0.65
CA ALA A 143 -2.30 -8.20 -0.84
C ALA A 143 -2.18 -7.49 0.51
N ILE A 144 -1.22 -6.57 0.62
CA ILE A 144 -1.06 -5.68 1.78
C ILE A 144 -1.25 -4.26 1.27
N LEU A 145 -2.25 -3.56 1.79
CA LEU A 145 -2.57 -2.19 1.44
C LEU A 145 -1.90 -1.23 2.43
N VAL A 146 -1.02 -0.38 1.93
CA VAL A 146 -0.45 0.76 2.63
C VAL A 146 -1.20 2.02 2.19
N SER A 147 -1.96 2.65 3.08
CA SER A 147 -2.77 3.82 2.74
C SER A 147 -3.10 4.67 3.96
N GLY A 148 -3.24 5.97 3.77
CA GLY A 148 -3.67 6.92 4.81
C GLY A 148 -5.19 6.99 4.99
N ARG A 149 -5.95 6.32 4.12
CA ARG A 149 -7.43 6.33 4.11
C ARG A 149 -7.99 5.02 3.58
N PRO A 150 -9.28 4.71 3.82
CA PRO A 150 -9.93 3.58 3.17
C PRO A 150 -10.16 3.88 1.68
N LEU A 151 -9.76 2.93 0.84
CA LEU A 151 -9.94 2.99 -0.60
C LEU A 151 -10.95 1.92 -1.06
N ILE A 152 -11.60 2.13 -2.19
CA ILE A 152 -12.47 1.12 -2.80
C ILE A 152 -11.57 0.08 -3.46
N ILE A 153 -11.55 -1.14 -2.93
CA ILE A 153 -10.59 -2.21 -3.24
C ILE A 153 -11.26 -3.49 -3.76
N GLU A 154 -12.53 -3.43 -4.17
CA GLU A 154 -13.32 -4.62 -4.52
C GLU A 154 -12.65 -5.48 -5.59
N LYS A 155 -11.98 -4.87 -6.56
CA LYS A 155 -11.30 -5.58 -7.64
C LYS A 155 -10.03 -6.29 -7.17
N GLU A 156 -9.22 -5.60 -6.37
CA GLU A 156 -8.00 -6.14 -5.80
C GLU A 156 -8.32 -7.24 -4.79
N LEU A 157 -9.34 -7.01 -3.96
CA LEU A 157 -9.81 -7.99 -2.98
C LEU A 157 -10.31 -9.27 -3.65
N ALA A 158 -11.07 -9.15 -4.74
CA ALA A 158 -11.61 -10.31 -5.47
C ALA A 158 -10.53 -11.21 -6.10
N LEU A 159 -9.36 -10.67 -6.39
CA LEU A 159 -8.23 -11.41 -6.95
C LEU A 159 -7.29 -11.97 -5.86
N SER A 160 -7.39 -11.50 -4.63
CA SER A 160 -6.45 -11.86 -3.57
C SER A 160 -6.96 -13.04 -2.74
N SER A 161 -6.08 -13.97 -2.39
CA SER A 161 -6.36 -15.06 -1.46
C SER A 161 -6.51 -14.58 -0.02
N ALA A 162 -5.84 -13.47 0.32
CA ALA A 162 -5.99 -12.72 1.57
C ALA A 162 -5.68 -11.25 1.32
N PHE A 163 -6.31 -10.36 2.10
CA PHE A 163 -6.14 -8.92 1.99
C PHE A 163 -5.94 -8.31 3.37
N ILE A 164 -4.92 -7.46 3.53
CA ILE A 164 -4.54 -6.85 4.81
C ILE A 164 -4.52 -5.34 4.64
N ALA A 165 -5.31 -4.63 5.43
CA ALA A 165 -5.22 -3.17 5.55
C ALA A 165 -4.16 -2.83 6.60
N ALA A 166 -2.99 -2.40 6.15
CA ALA A 166 -1.85 -2.10 7.02
C ALA A 166 -1.83 -0.64 7.49
N TRP A 167 -2.66 0.22 6.88
CA TRP A 167 -2.61 1.68 7.08
C TRP A 167 -1.22 2.22 6.78
N LEU A 168 -0.66 3.01 7.69
CA LEU A 168 0.70 3.53 7.61
C LEU A 168 1.53 2.90 8.73
N PRO A 169 2.24 1.79 8.47
CA PRO A 169 3.00 1.08 9.51
C PRO A 169 4.25 1.83 9.98
N GLY A 170 4.55 2.98 9.40
CA GLY A 170 5.69 3.80 9.80
C GLY A 170 7.03 3.11 9.56
N SER A 171 7.93 3.20 10.53
CA SER A 171 9.26 2.56 10.51
C SER A 171 9.24 1.08 10.90
N GLU A 172 8.05 0.51 11.17
CA GLU A 172 7.88 -0.76 11.88
C GLU A 172 7.36 -1.89 10.97
N GLY A 173 7.94 -2.09 9.80
CA GLY A 173 7.59 -3.17 8.88
C GLY A 173 7.71 -4.57 9.51
N GLN A 174 8.51 -4.72 10.58
CA GLN A 174 8.56 -5.94 11.36
C GLN A 174 7.20 -6.32 11.95
N GLY A 175 6.39 -5.37 12.40
CA GLY A 175 5.05 -5.61 12.93
C GLY A 175 4.12 -6.30 11.91
N ILE A 176 4.28 -6.00 10.62
CA ILE A 176 3.55 -6.69 9.54
C ILE A 176 3.95 -8.18 9.50
N SER A 177 5.25 -8.47 9.60
CA SER A 177 5.75 -9.85 9.62
C SER A 177 5.25 -10.61 10.85
N ASP A 178 5.19 -9.96 12.00
CA ASP A 178 4.75 -10.60 13.25
C ASP A 178 3.32 -11.13 13.15
N VAL A 179 2.41 -10.38 12.53
CA VAL A 179 1.03 -10.84 12.33
C VAL A 179 0.91 -11.83 11.16
N LEU A 180 1.67 -11.65 10.08
CA LEU A 180 1.66 -12.56 8.93
C LEU A 180 2.09 -13.98 9.32
N PHE A 181 3.15 -14.10 10.09
CA PHE A 181 3.74 -15.37 10.50
C PHE A 181 3.24 -15.88 11.86
N GLY A 182 2.33 -15.17 12.51
CA GLY A 182 1.62 -15.61 13.70
C GLY A 182 2.39 -15.46 15.01
N SER A 183 3.42 -14.61 15.06
CA SER A 183 4.03 -14.18 16.33
C SER A 183 3.02 -13.38 17.17
N HIS A 184 2.14 -12.63 16.49
CA HIS A 184 0.98 -11.96 17.07
C HIS A 184 -0.28 -12.24 16.24
N ASN A 185 -1.44 -12.26 16.88
CA ASN A 185 -2.72 -12.42 16.19
C ASN A 185 -3.21 -11.06 15.66
N PHE A 186 -3.98 -11.09 14.57
CA PHE A 186 -4.76 -9.96 14.14
C PHE A 186 -5.84 -9.65 15.18
N THR A 187 -5.81 -8.45 15.76
CA THR A 187 -6.78 -7.99 16.76
C THR A 187 -7.48 -6.70 16.35
N GLY A 188 -6.94 -6.01 15.35
CA GLY A 188 -7.47 -4.75 14.84
C GLY A 188 -8.89 -4.91 14.30
N LYS A 189 -9.74 -3.92 14.60
CA LYS A 189 -11.10 -3.79 14.05
C LYS A 189 -11.24 -2.43 13.39
N LEU A 190 -12.00 -2.39 12.31
CA LEU A 190 -12.34 -1.13 11.67
C LEU A 190 -13.29 -0.32 12.57
N SER A 191 -13.03 0.98 12.69
CA SER A 191 -13.89 1.93 13.39
C SER A 191 -15.06 2.44 12.54
N PHE A 192 -15.10 2.07 11.26
CA PHE A 192 -16.13 2.42 10.28
C PHE A 192 -16.28 1.28 9.27
N SER A 193 -17.33 1.31 8.45
CA SER A 193 -17.51 0.37 7.35
C SER A 193 -16.52 0.67 6.23
N TRP A 194 -15.94 -0.37 5.62
CA TRP A 194 -15.06 -0.16 4.46
C TRP A 194 -15.88 0.29 3.24
N PRO A 195 -15.46 1.31 2.48
CA PRO A 195 -16.21 1.82 1.34
C PRO A 195 -16.32 0.80 0.20
N GLN A 196 -17.46 0.82 -0.47
CA GLN A 196 -17.77 -0.02 -1.63
C GLN A 196 -18.22 0.84 -2.80
N LEU A 197 -18.13 0.30 -4.04
CA LEU A 197 -18.61 1.00 -5.24
C LEU A 197 -20.09 1.38 -5.14
N SER A 198 -20.92 0.53 -4.53
CA SER A 198 -22.35 0.78 -4.30
C SER A 198 -22.61 1.78 -3.17
N GLN A 199 -21.64 1.96 -2.27
CA GLN A 199 -21.71 2.85 -1.09
C GLN A 199 -20.38 3.54 -0.84
N PRO A 200 -19.98 4.50 -1.69
CA PRO A 200 -18.68 5.17 -1.55
C PRO A 200 -18.60 6.10 -0.33
N ASN A 201 -19.73 6.48 0.25
CA ASN A 201 -19.80 7.35 1.42
C ASN A 201 -20.15 6.53 2.66
N VAL A 202 -19.17 6.25 3.49
CA VAL A 202 -19.28 5.37 4.68
C VAL A 202 -19.97 5.98 5.89
N ASN A 203 -20.27 7.27 5.88
CA ASN A 203 -20.82 8.03 7.03
C ASN A 203 -22.14 8.74 6.70
N LYS A 204 -23.02 8.10 5.95
CA LYS A 204 -24.40 8.58 5.80
C LYS A 204 -25.35 7.76 6.62
#